data_fb27f2ff27daf12ae58134ad5df6b8ef
#
_entry.id   fb27f2ff27daf12ae58134ad5df6b8ef
#
_cell.length_a   1.000
_cell.length_b   1.000
_cell.length_c   1.000
_cell.angle_alpha   90.00
_cell.angle_beta   90.00
_cell.angle_gamma   90.00
#
_symmetry.space_group_name_H-M   'P 1'
#
loop_
_entity.id
_entity.type
_entity.pdbx_description
1 polymer ?
#
loop_
_entity_poly.entity_id
_entity_poly.type
_entity_poly.pdbx_seq_one_letter_code
_entity_poly.pdbx_strand_id
1 'polypeptide(L)'
;MAGEKSAPIPATRLEHVALAVPDLEAARTFYRETFGVVVSEIVQNPDQGVRMAYVDFGNAKLELMEPTNEDSPIAKFVSNNPAGGIHHICFETENADQALVDADAAGLRVLGDGTAKPGHHGKKLFFLHPKDTLGALMEIEEAEE
;
A
#
# COMPACT_ATOMS: atom_id res chain seq x y z
N MET A 1 -6.46 17.78 11.32
CA MET A 1 -7.53 17.26 10.46
C MET A 1 -6.94 16.80 9.15
N ALA A 2 -7.37 15.67 8.71
CA ALA A 2 -6.96 15.14 7.43
C ALA A 2 -8.05 15.37 6.39
N GLY A 3 -7.66 15.83 5.20
CA GLY A 3 -8.53 15.95 4.05
C GLY A 3 -9.48 17.13 4.04
N GLU A 4 -9.44 17.87 2.96
CA GLU A 4 -10.40 18.92 2.66
C GLU A 4 -11.41 18.38 1.65
N LYS A 5 -12.72 18.66 1.83
CA LYS A 5 -13.77 18.18 0.90
C LYS A 5 -13.59 18.71 -0.52
N SER A 6 -12.94 19.88 -0.67
CA SER A 6 -12.67 20.47 -1.97
C SER A 6 -11.44 19.89 -2.66
N ALA A 7 -10.65 19.08 -1.96
CA ALA A 7 -9.49 18.42 -2.54
C ALA A 7 -9.91 17.27 -3.46
N PRO A 8 -9.15 16.99 -4.54
CA PRO A 8 -9.44 15.84 -5.41
C PRO A 8 -9.53 14.51 -4.65
N ILE A 9 -8.62 14.31 -3.69
CA ILE A 9 -8.61 13.10 -2.89
C ILE A 9 -8.60 13.52 -1.41
N PRO A 10 -9.79 13.65 -0.78
CA PRO A 10 -9.84 13.98 0.65
C PRO A 10 -9.34 12.81 1.47
N ALA A 11 -8.08 12.86 1.90
CA ALA A 11 -7.46 11.81 2.67
C ALA A 11 -7.91 11.91 4.13
N THR A 12 -8.49 10.85 4.65
CA THR A 12 -9.07 10.84 6.00
C THR A 12 -8.12 10.28 7.06
N ARG A 13 -7.18 9.40 6.63
CA ARG A 13 -6.17 8.86 7.54
C ARG A 13 -5.04 8.20 6.76
N LEU A 14 -3.91 8.03 7.43
CA LEU A 14 -2.84 7.16 6.95
C LEU A 14 -3.21 5.72 7.34
N GLU A 15 -3.44 4.87 6.33
CA GLU A 15 -3.81 3.48 6.57
C GLU A 15 -2.58 2.62 6.85
N HIS A 16 -1.61 2.64 5.92
CA HIS A 16 -0.39 1.86 6.11
C HIS A 16 0.78 2.41 5.30
N VAL A 17 1.97 1.96 5.70
CA VAL A 17 3.21 2.07 4.93
C VAL A 17 3.62 0.65 4.59
N ALA A 18 3.89 0.38 3.32
CA ALA A 18 4.28 -0.95 2.86
C ALA A 18 5.78 -1.00 2.58
N LEU A 19 6.44 -1.99 3.17
CA LEU A 19 7.82 -2.31 2.88
C LEU A 19 7.89 -3.59 2.05
N ALA A 20 8.64 -3.55 0.96
CA ALA A 20 8.99 -4.75 0.21
C ALA A 20 10.31 -5.28 0.76
N VAL A 21 10.35 -6.55 1.09
CA VAL A 21 11.50 -7.17 1.75
C VAL A 21 11.93 -8.43 1.01
N PRO A 22 13.22 -8.77 1.03
CA PRO A 22 13.71 -9.98 0.35
C PRO A 22 13.37 -11.28 1.10
N ASP A 23 13.15 -11.20 2.42
CA ASP A 23 12.90 -12.36 3.27
C ASP A 23 11.89 -11.98 4.34
N LEU A 24 10.64 -12.42 4.17
CA LEU A 24 9.55 -12.03 5.06
C LEU A 24 9.71 -12.61 6.47
N GLU A 25 10.22 -13.84 6.60
CA GLU A 25 10.44 -14.44 7.92
C GLU A 25 11.49 -13.66 8.71
N ALA A 26 12.58 -13.26 8.03
CA ALA A 26 13.62 -12.45 8.66
C ALA A 26 13.08 -11.07 9.05
N ALA A 27 12.23 -10.48 8.23
CA ALA A 27 11.61 -9.19 8.53
C ALA A 27 10.69 -9.28 9.75
N ARG A 28 9.87 -10.33 9.82
CA ARG A 28 8.99 -10.58 10.96
C ARG A 28 9.79 -10.71 12.26
N THR A 29 10.86 -11.48 12.22
CA THR A 29 11.75 -11.68 13.36
C THR A 29 12.40 -10.36 13.78
N PHE A 30 12.88 -9.58 12.80
CA PHE A 30 13.51 -8.28 13.08
C PHE A 30 12.54 -7.34 13.82
N TYR A 31 11.33 -7.18 13.33
CA TYR A 31 10.36 -6.29 13.97
C TYR A 31 9.97 -6.76 15.36
N ARG A 32 9.76 -8.06 15.50
CA ARG A 32 9.37 -8.65 16.78
C ARG A 32 10.47 -8.50 17.83
N GLU A 33 11.71 -8.79 17.47
CA GLU A 33 12.83 -8.78 18.42
C GLU A 33 13.39 -7.38 18.66
N THR A 34 13.39 -6.53 17.64
CA THR A 34 13.99 -5.19 17.74
C THR A 34 13.02 -4.19 18.38
N PHE A 35 11.75 -4.25 18.00
CA PHE A 35 10.75 -3.26 18.42
C PHE A 35 9.73 -3.81 19.41
N GLY A 36 9.75 -5.10 19.69
CA GLY A 36 8.81 -5.72 20.63
C GLY A 36 7.37 -5.69 20.18
N VAL A 37 7.11 -5.59 18.88
CA VAL A 37 5.76 -5.51 18.35
C VAL A 37 5.24 -6.88 17.97
N VAL A 38 3.92 -7.03 17.97
CA VAL A 38 3.26 -8.23 17.48
C VAL A 38 3.20 -8.16 15.96
N VAL A 39 3.72 -9.18 15.30
CA VAL A 39 3.66 -9.30 13.84
C VAL A 39 2.68 -10.39 13.49
N SER A 40 1.78 -10.13 12.55
CA SER A 40 0.77 -11.11 12.14
C SER A 40 1.40 -12.37 11.55
N GLU A 41 0.59 -13.42 11.42
CA GLU A 41 0.95 -14.57 10.61
C GLU A 41 1.07 -14.16 9.15
N ILE A 42 1.79 -14.98 8.38
CA ILE A 42 1.96 -14.74 6.95
C ILE A 42 0.66 -15.04 6.22
N VAL A 43 0.24 -14.12 5.37
CA VAL A 43 -0.92 -14.24 4.51
C VAL A 43 -0.45 -14.32 3.07
N GLN A 44 -0.92 -15.32 2.33
CA GLN A 44 -0.63 -15.47 0.91
C GLN A 44 -1.59 -14.58 0.11
N ASN A 45 -1.04 -13.90 -0.89
CA ASN A 45 -1.83 -13.16 -1.87
C ASN A 45 -1.36 -13.56 -3.27
N PRO A 46 -1.81 -14.74 -3.76
CA PRO A 46 -1.32 -15.26 -5.04
C PRO A 46 -1.68 -14.39 -6.24
N ASP A 47 -2.79 -13.65 -6.18
CA ASP A 47 -3.20 -12.77 -7.28
C ASP A 47 -2.19 -11.63 -7.48
N GLN A 48 -1.55 -11.18 -6.41
CA GLN A 48 -0.52 -10.15 -6.45
C GLN A 48 0.90 -10.72 -6.44
N GLY A 49 1.04 -12.03 -6.34
CA GLY A 49 2.35 -12.67 -6.30
C GLY A 49 3.17 -12.31 -5.08
N VAL A 50 2.53 -12.12 -3.93
CA VAL A 50 3.21 -11.71 -2.69
C VAL A 50 2.75 -12.54 -1.50
N ARG A 51 3.64 -12.63 -0.50
CA ARG A 51 3.32 -13.04 0.85
C ARG A 51 3.41 -11.80 1.73
N MET A 52 2.56 -11.69 2.73
CA MET A 52 2.42 -10.47 3.51
C MET A 52 2.32 -10.77 4.99
N ALA A 53 2.76 -9.81 5.80
CA ALA A 53 2.53 -9.79 7.24
C ALA A 53 2.31 -8.34 7.66
N TYR A 54 1.66 -8.14 8.79
CA TYR A 54 1.23 -6.82 9.23
C TYR A 54 1.64 -6.55 10.67
N VAL A 55 1.99 -5.29 10.94
CA VAL A 55 2.14 -4.76 12.29
C VAL A 55 1.10 -3.67 12.47
N ASP A 56 0.18 -3.85 13.40
CA ASP A 56 -0.85 -2.85 13.69
C ASP A 56 -0.43 -2.05 14.91
N PHE A 57 -0.11 -0.76 14.69
CA PHE A 57 0.30 0.15 15.76
C PHE A 57 -0.89 0.89 16.38
N GLY A 58 -2.11 0.63 15.89
CA GLY A 58 -3.30 1.35 16.34
C GLY A 58 -3.54 2.65 15.60
N ASN A 59 -2.49 3.45 15.39
CA ASN A 59 -2.61 4.70 14.63
C ASN A 59 -2.37 4.52 13.12
N ALA A 60 -1.60 3.50 12.74
CA ALA A 60 -1.36 3.11 11.34
C ALA A 60 -0.78 1.70 11.34
N LYS A 61 -0.76 1.06 10.17
CA LYS A 61 -0.19 -0.27 10.00
C LYS A 61 1.09 -0.22 9.19
N LEU A 62 1.96 -1.16 9.46
CA LEU A 62 3.10 -1.47 8.61
C LEU A 62 2.76 -2.76 7.88
N GLU A 63 2.92 -2.77 6.55
CA GLU A 63 2.70 -3.94 5.73
C GLU A 63 4.05 -4.43 5.22
N LEU A 64 4.38 -5.70 5.49
CA LEU A 64 5.62 -6.31 5.01
C LEU A 64 5.25 -7.23 3.85
N MET A 65 5.93 -7.10 2.71
CA MET A 65 5.63 -7.87 1.51
C MET A 65 6.89 -8.50 0.96
N GLU A 66 6.78 -9.78 0.57
CA GLU A 66 7.84 -10.50 -0.12
C GLU A 66 7.31 -11.02 -1.44
N PRO A 67 8.04 -10.86 -2.57
CA PRO A 67 7.60 -11.44 -3.84
C PRO A 67 7.70 -12.96 -3.77
N THR A 68 6.70 -13.67 -4.31
CA THR A 68 6.67 -15.13 -4.31
C THR A 68 7.31 -15.74 -5.56
N ASN A 69 7.54 -14.93 -6.60
CA ASN A 69 8.18 -15.36 -7.85
C ASN A 69 8.68 -14.14 -8.63
N GLU A 70 9.40 -14.40 -9.71
CA GLU A 70 9.99 -13.34 -10.53
C GLU A 70 8.98 -12.49 -11.29
N ASP A 71 7.76 -13.00 -11.49
CA ASP A 71 6.68 -12.29 -12.16
C ASP A 71 5.88 -11.39 -11.21
N SER A 72 6.18 -11.45 -9.92
CA SER A 72 5.52 -10.59 -8.93
C SER A 72 5.76 -9.11 -9.26
N PRO A 73 4.73 -8.25 -9.12
CA PRO A 73 4.88 -6.81 -9.36
C PRO A 73 5.98 -6.16 -8.52
N ILE A 74 6.32 -6.72 -7.35
CA ILE A 74 7.36 -6.15 -6.50
C ILE A 74 8.72 -6.83 -6.64
N ALA A 75 8.83 -7.87 -7.48
CA ALA A 75 10.09 -8.60 -7.65
C ALA A 75 11.22 -7.69 -8.16
N LYS A 76 10.93 -6.84 -9.13
CA LYS A 76 11.90 -5.89 -9.67
C LYS A 76 12.31 -4.85 -8.62
N PHE A 77 11.35 -4.39 -7.82
CA PHE A 77 11.63 -3.44 -6.74
C PHE A 77 12.63 -4.05 -5.75
N VAL A 78 12.39 -5.28 -5.31
CA VAL A 78 13.28 -5.98 -4.37
C VAL A 78 14.65 -6.25 -5.00
N SER A 79 14.67 -6.62 -6.28
CA SER A 79 15.93 -6.80 -7.02
C SER A 79 16.77 -5.53 -7.04
N ASN A 80 16.13 -4.38 -7.21
CA ASN A 80 16.82 -3.07 -7.20
C ASN A 80 17.09 -2.56 -5.78
N ASN A 81 16.47 -3.15 -4.77
CA ASN A 81 16.62 -2.77 -3.37
C ASN A 81 16.82 -4.02 -2.52
N PRO A 82 18.00 -4.67 -2.63
CA PRO A 82 18.20 -6.01 -2.03
C PRO A 82 18.12 -6.04 -0.51
N ALA A 83 18.25 -4.90 0.16
CA ALA A 83 18.05 -4.80 1.60
C ALA A 83 16.59 -4.53 1.97
N GLY A 84 15.71 -4.37 0.96
CA GLY A 84 14.33 -3.95 1.15
C GLY A 84 14.17 -2.43 1.09
N GLY A 85 12.96 -1.97 1.13
CA GLY A 85 12.66 -0.54 1.11
C GLY A 85 11.18 -0.26 1.17
N ILE A 86 10.83 1.02 1.35
CA ILE A 86 9.43 1.46 1.32
C ILE A 86 8.92 1.35 -0.11
N HIS A 87 7.85 0.59 -0.30
CA HIS A 87 7.26 0.37 -1.61
C HIS A 87 6.14 1.37 -1.89
N HIS A 88 5.26 1.58 -0.93
CA HIS A 88 4.16 2.54 -1.09
C HIS A 88 3.62 3.01 0.25
N ILE A 89 2.82 4.07 0.18
CA ILE A 89 2.08 4.62 1.31
C ILE A 89 0.61 4.60 0.94
N CYS A 90 -0.26 4.22 1.87
CA CYS A 90 -1.70 4.15 1.63
C CYS A 90 -2.46 5.16 2.48
N PHE A 91 -3.29 5.97 1.81
CA PHE A 91 -4.25 6.85 2.47
C PHE A 91 -5.66 6.31 2.26
N GLU A 92 -6.53 6.53 3.25
CA GLU A 92 -7.96 6.25 3.10
C GLU A 92 -8.70 7.48 2.62
N THR A 93 -9.77 7.24 1.86
CA THR A 93 -10.74 8.26 1.43
C THR A 93 -12.15 7.69 1.60
N GLU A 94 -13.16 8.54 1.72
CA GLU A 94 -14.52 8.07 1.93
C GLU A 94 -15.12 7.39 0.70
N ASN A 95 -14.79 7.88 -0.50
CA ASN A 95 -15.35 7.37 -1.75
C ASN A 95 -14.26 7.25 -2.80
N ALA A 96 -13.77 6.02 -2.99
CA ALA A 96 -12.64 5.78 -3.89
C ALA A 96 -13.01 6.06 -5.36
N ASP A 97 -14.22 5.71 -5.79
CA ASP A 97 -14.64 5.97 -7.18
C ASP A 97 -14.64 7.47 -7.48
N GLN A 98 -15.18 8.28 -6.58
CA GLN A 98 -15.21 9.73 -6.77
C GLN A 98 -13.80 10.32 -6.71
N ALA A 99 -12.98 9.86 -5.76
CA ALA A 99 -11.60 10.32 -5.63
C ALA A 99 -10.80 10.02 -6.90
N LEU A 100 -11.03 8.87 -7.52
CA LEU A 100 -10.37 8.51 -8.78
C LEU A 100 -10.75 9.46 -9.91
N VAL A 101 -12.04 9.75 -10.06
CA VAL A 101 -12.53 10.68 -11.09
C VAL A 101 -11.91 12.06 -10.89
N ASP A 102 -11.92 12.55 -9.64
CA ASP A 102 -11.39 13.88 -9.33
C ASP A 102 -9.87 13.95 -9.46
N ALA A 103 -9.16 12.87 -9.14
CA ALA A 103 -7.71 12.79 -9.33
C ALA A 103 -7.35 12.85 -10.82
N ASP A 104 -8.07 12.11 -11.64
CA ASP A 104 -7.87 12.14 -13.10
C ASP A 104 -8.12 13.54 -13.65
N ALA A 105 -9.21 14.17 -13.24
CA ALA A 105 -9.54 15.53 -13.64
C ALA A 105 -8.48 16.55 -13.19
N ALA A 106 -7.80 16.28 -12.09
CA ALA A 106 -6.71 17.15 -11.58
C ALA A 106 -5.36 16.86 -12.25
N GLY A 107 -5.30 15.92 -13.19
CA GLY A 107 -4.06 15.58 -13.92
C GLY A 107 -3.20 14.52 -13.25
N LEU A 108 -3.69 13.82 -12.23
CA LEU A 108 -2.96 12.74 -11.57
C LEU A 108 -3.22 11.44 -12.34
N ARG A 109 -2.14 10.73 -12.68
CA ARG A 109 -2.27 9.47 -13.44
C ARG A 109 -2.61 8.32 -12.52
N VAL A 110 -3.74 7.67 -12.79
CA VAL A 110 -4.16 6.45 -12.11
C VAL A 110 -3.53 5.27 -12.83
N LEU A 111 -2.83 4.42 -12.08
CA LEU A 111 -2.18 3.22 -12.64
C LEU A 111 -3.20 2.14 -12.97
N GLY A 112 -2.81 1.22 -13.85
CA GLY A 112 -3.67 0.13 -14.29
C GLY A 112 -4.65 0.59 -15.36
N ASP A 113 -5.89 0.10 -15.28
CA ASP A 113 -6.91 0.39 -16.30
C ASP A 113 -7.74 1.65 -16.01
N GLY A 114 -7.36 2.42 -14.99
CA GLY A 114 -8.04 3.66 -14.65
C GLY A 114 -9.31 3.47 -13.82
N THR A 115 -9.51 2.30 -13.22
CA THR A 115 -10.65 2.04 -12.33
C THR A 115 -10.17 1.65 -10.94
N ALA A 116 -11.00 1.95 -9.93
CA ALA A 116 -10.78 1.44 -8.57
C ALA A 116 -11.27 0.00 -8.49
N LYS A 117 -10.49 -0.86 -7.85
CA LYS A 117 -10.78 -2.30 -7.77
C LYS A 117 -10.72 -2.80 -6.34
N PRO A 118 -11.49 -3.83 -5.99
CA PRO A 118 -11.36 -4.44 -4.66
C PRO A 118 -9.95 -4.98 -4.45
N GLY A 119 -9.37 -4.65 -3.29
CA GLY A 119 -8.10 -5.20 -2.86
C GLY A 119 -8.27 -6.51 -2.13
N HIS A 120 -7.20 -6.96 -1.49
CA HIS A 120 -7.13 -8.24 -0.77
C HIS A 120 -8.25 -8.40 0.28
N HIS A 121 -8.64 -7.31 0.95
CA HIS A 121 -9.69 -7.32 1.97
C HIS A 121 -11.02 -6.75 1.48
N GLY A 122 -11.21 -6.67 0.17
CA GLY A 122 -12.49 -6.31 -0.44
C GLY A 122 -12.79 -4.83 -0.58
N LYS A 123 -11.97 -3.95 -0.02
CA LYS A 123 -12.16 -2.50 -0.17
C LYS A 123 -11.61 -2.04 -1.51
N LYS A 124 -12.30 -1.08 -2.13
CA LYS A 124 -11.85 -0.50 -3.39
C LYS A 124 -10.58 0.31 -3.18
N LEU A 125 -9.66 0.19 -4.11
CA LEU A 125 -8.42 0.96 -4.09
C LEU A 125 -7.94 1.27 -5.51
N PHE A 126 -7.07 2.25 -5.60
CA PHE A 126 -6.31 2.55 -6.81
C PHE A 126 -4.94 3.12 -6.44
N PHE A 127 -4.03 3.10 -7.40
CA PHE A 127 -2.68 3.63 -7.21
C PHE A 127 -2.47 4.84 -8.14
N LEU A 128 -1.72 5.82 -7.63
CA LEU A 128 -1.29 6.99 -8.39
C LEU A 128 0.18 6.83 -8.80
N HIS A 129 0.50 7.32 -10.00
CA HIS A 129 1.86 7.25 -10.54
C HIS A 129 2.82 8.07 -9.66
N PRO A 130 3.96 7.50 -9.24
CA PRO A 130 4.88 8.18 -8.32
C PRO A 130 5.44 9.51 -8.83
N LYS A 131 5.50 9.71 -10.15
CA LYS A 131 5.94 10.99 -10.72
C LYS A 131 4.96 12.14 -10.41
N ASP A 132 3.71 11.81 -10.13
CA ASP A 132 2.69 12.80 -9.78
C ASP A 132 2.52 12.96 -8.28
N THR A 133 3.16 12.10 -7.48
CA THR A 133 3.00 12.04 -6.03
C THR A 133 4.35 12.14 -5.30
N LEU A 134 5.22 13.01 -5.80
CA LEU A 134 6.48 13.37 -5.14
C LEU A 134 7.46 12.20 -4.99
N GLY A 135 7.39 11.23 -5.92
CA GLY A 135 8.35 10.13 -5.96
C GLY A 135 7.94 8.87 -5.18
N ALA A 136 6.87 8.92 -4.40
CA ALA A 136 6.37 7.76 -3.66
C ALA A 136 5.12 7.21 -4.34
N LEU A 137 5.07 5.90 -4.56
CA LEU A 137 3.84 5.26 -5.02
C LEU A 137 2.76 5.44 -3.94
N MET A 138 1.62 5.98 -4.33
CA MET A 138 0.51 6.23 -3.41
C MET A 138 -0.66 5.30 -3.72
N GLU A 139 -1.12 4.61 -2.71
CA GLU A 139 -2.34 3.80 -2.75
C GLU A 139 -3.45 4.59 -2.08
N ILE A 140 -4.61 4.63 -2.70
CA ILE A 140 -5.81 5.26 -2.14
C ILE A 140 -6.84 4.17 -1.95
N GLU A 141 -7.28 3.99 -0.71
CA GLU A 141 -8.19 2.91 -0.32
C GLU A 141 -9.45 3.50 0.27
N GLU A 142 -10.60 2.88 -0.06
CA GLU A 142 -11.87 3.32 0.50
C GLU A 142 -11.94 2.95 1.98
N ALA A 143 -12.36 3.90 2.81
CA ALA A 143 -12.50 3.68 4.24
C ALA A 143 -13.63 2.69 4.53
N GLU A 144 -13.55 2.00 5.67
CA GLU A 144 -14.65 1.20 6.16
C GLU A 144 -15.81 2.09 6.61
N GLU A 145 -17.02 1.62 6.34
CA GLU A 145 -18.21 2.30 6.79
C GLU A 145 -18.46 2.11 8.29
#